data_1c74515a83a348b4e4a13e323928b55f
#
_entry.id   1c74515a83a348b4e4a13e323928b55f
#
_cell.length_a   1.000
_cell.length_b   1.000
_cell.length_c   1.000
_cell.angle_alpha   90.00
_cell.angle_beta   90.00
_cell.angle_gamma   90.00
#
_symmetry.space_group_name_H-M   'P 1'
#
loop_
_entity.id
_entity.type
_entity.pdbx_description
1 polymer ?
#
loop_
_entity_poly.entity_id
_entity_poly.type
_entity_poly.pdbx_seq_one_letter_code
_entity_poly.pdbx_strand_id
1 'polypeptide(L)'
;RRFSQEFKGDEFNVYRALRSINPSPYLFYFDYGDFKIFGSSPEAQLIVKDGKAEIHPIAGTFKRTGNDEQDAELAKKLKGDDKENSEHVMLVDLARNDLSRNGNMVKVENYREVQFFSHVIHLVSKVTGQKKKHIPTMKVVADTFPAGTLSGAPKHRAMQLIEKYEKTNRGYYGGAIGFMDFKGNFNHAIMIRTFLSKNHQLHYQAGAGLVAASDPENELQETYNKLGALTKALEIAETI
;
A
#
# COMPACT_ATOMS: atom_id res chain seq x y z
N ARG A 1 -0.46 -13.43 -4.05
CA ARG A 1 0.44 -14.61 -4.04
C ARG A 1 1.50 -14.43 -2.95
N ARG A 2 1.85 -15.53 -2.29
CA ARG A 2 2.93 -15.59 -1.29
C ARG A 2 4.11 -16.33 -1.88
N PHE A 3 5.31 -15.81 -1.65
CA PHE A 3 6.58 -16.40 -2.03
C PHE A 3 7.42 -16.65 -0.79
N SER A 4 8.23 -17.69 -0.84
CA SER A 4 9.18 -18.01 0.21
C SER A 4 10.44 -18.55 -0.45
N GLN A 5 11.59 -18.12 0.05
CA GLN A 5 12.88 -18.63 -0.42
C GLN A 5 13.85 -18.80 0.75
N GLU A 6 14.72 -19.77 0.64
CA GLU A 6 15.83 -19.95 1.59
C GLU A 6 16.75 -18.73 1.53
N PHE A 7 17.19 -18.27 2.69
CA PHE A 7 18.06 -17.11 2.81
C PHE A 7 19.19 -17.41 3.80
N LYS A 8 20.41 -17.15 3.37
CA LYS A 8 21.64 -17.23 4.18
C LYS A 8 22.39 -15.91 3.98
N GLY A 9 22.42 -15.08 4.99
CA GLY A 9 23.08 -13.78 4.93
C GLY A 9 22.53 -12.80 5.95
N ASP A 10 22.89 -11.53 5.79
CA ASP A 10 22.40 -10.46 6.63
C ASP A 10 21.17 -9.79 5.99
N GLU A 11 20.03 -9.91 6.64
CA GLU A 11 18.78 -9.27 6.18
C GLU A 11 18.89 -7.74 6.09
N PHE A 12 19.79 -7.14 6.86
CA PHE A 12 20.01 -5.70 6.79
C PHE A 12 20.63 -5.29 5.46
N ASN A 13 21.45 -6.13 4.83
CA ASN A 13 21.94 -5.88 3.46
C ASN A 13 20.81 -5.92 2.44
N VAL A 14 19.85 -6.84 2.56
CA VAL A 14 18.65 -6.85 1.71
C VAL A 14 17.84 -5.55 1.89
N TYR A 15 17.67 -5.09 3.12
CA TYR A 15 17.01 -3.83 3.40
C TYR A 15 17.77 -2.63 2.81
N ARG A 16 19.10 -2.58 2.93
CA ARG A 16 19.94 -1.53 2.34
C ARG A 16 19.78 -1.49 0.82
N ALA A 17 19.83 -2.64 0.17
CA ALA A 17 19.59 -2.78 -1.27
C ALA A 17 18.17 -2.28 -1.64
N LEU A 18 17.14 -2.74 -0.93
CA LEU A 18 15.76 -2.31 -1.17
C LEU A 18 15.59 -0.80 -1.03
N ARG A 19 16.17 -0.21 0.02
CA ARG A 19 16.15 1.24 0.23
C ARG A 19 16.80 2.00 -0.92
N SER A 20 17.88 1.49 -1.51
CA SER A 20 18.60 2.16 -2.59
C SER A 20 17.82 2.18 -3.90
N ILE A 21 17.09 1.10 -4.21
CA ILE A 21 16.40 0.95 -5.50
C ILE A 21 14.92 1.35 -5.44
N ASN A 22 14.33 1.35 -4.26
CA ASN A 22 12.91 1.68 -4.05
C ASN A 22 12.73 2.58 -2.82
N PRO A 23 13.21 3.83 -2.82
CA PRO A 23 13.06 4.75 -1.71
C PRO A 23 11.62 5.24 -1.62
N SER A 24 10.79 4.52 -0.86
CA SER A 24 9.39 4.88 -0.59
C SER A 24 9.27 5.72 0.69
N PRO A 25 8.13 6.41 0.91
CA PRO A 25 7.93 7.25 2.10
C PRO A 25 8.06 6.51 3.44
N TYR A 26 7.79 5.21 3.46
CA TYR A 26 7.80 4.38 4.67
C TYR A 26 8.86 3.30 4.56
N LEU A 27 10.05 3.63 5.01
CA LEU A 27 11.18 2.70 5.12
C LEU A 27 11.26 2.21 6.56
N PHE A 28 11.32 0.90 6.77
CA PHE A 28 11.34 0.33 8.11
C PHE A 28 12.14 -0.98 8.16
N TYR A 29 12.76 -1.20 9.31
CA TYR A 29 13.44 -2.44 9.67
C TYR A 29 13.20 -2.71 11.16
N PHE A 30 12.56 -3.81 11.48
CA PHE A 30 12.27 -4.23 12.84
C PHE A 30 12.87 -5.60 13.09
N ASP A 31 13.69 -5.70 14.11
CA ASP A 31 14.24 -6.95 14.62
C ASP A 31 13.51 -7.31 15.91
N TYR A 32 12.79 -8.43 15.88
CA TYR A 32 12.06 -8.98 17.03
C TYR A 32 12.78 -10.17 17.67
N GLY A 33 14.04 -10.41 17.33
CA GLY A 33 14.81 -11.58 17.77
C GLY A 33 14.51 -12.81 16.93
N ASP A 34 13.36 -13.43 17.14
CA ASP A 34 12.96 -14.66 16.43
C ASP A 34 12.60 -14.46 14.96
N PHE A 35 12.30 -13.23 14.57
CA PHE A 35 11.99 -12.86 13.19
C PHE A 35 12.27 -11.38 12.95
N LYS A 36 12.46 -11.04 11.68
CA LYS A 36 12.62 -9.63 11.26
C LYS A 36 11.58 -9.27 10.22
N ILE A 37 11.09 -8.02 10.28
CA ILE A 37 10.19 -7.45 9.28
C ILE A 37 10.79 -6.16 8.75
N PHE A 38 10.97 -6.07 7.45
CA PHE A 38 11.53 -4.89 6.82
C PHE A 38 10.95 -4.65 5.43
N GLY A 39 10.90 -3.40 5.04
CA GLY A 39 10.26 -3.05 3.78
C GLY A 39 10.38 -1.59 3.39
N SER A 40 9.78 -1.29 2.25
CA SER A 40 9.69 0.05 1.65
C SER A 40 8.29 0.27 1.12
N SER A 41 7.36 0.64 2.01
CA SER A 41 5.96 0.85 1.64
C SER A 41 5.73 2.23 1.04
N PRO A 42 5.04 2.32 -0.11
CA PRO A 42 4.71 3.60 -0.73
C PRO A 42 3.44 4.24 -0.17
N GLU A 43 2.62 3.52 0.60
CA GLU A 43 1.24 3.90 0.85
C GLU A 43 0.92 4.03 2.34
N ALA A 44 0.48 5.24 2.74
CA ALA A 44 -0.15 5.45 4.03
C ALA A 44 -1.55 4.84 4.04
N GLN A 45 -1.90 4.11 5.12
CA GLN A 45 -3.28 3.72 5.31
C GLN A 45 -4.11 4.83 5.96
N LEU A 46 -3.61 5.39 7.05
CA LEU A 46 -4.26 6.44 7.82
C LEU A 46 -3.22 7.34 8.46
N ILE A 47 -3.43 8.65 8.34
CA ILE A 47 -2.69 9.67 9.07
C ILE A 47 -3.68 10.43 9.94
N VAL A 48 -3.37 10.61 11.21
CA VAL A 48 -4.11 11.50 12.12
C VAL A 48 -3.15 12.51 12.70
N LYS A 49 -3.39 13.78 12.44
CA LYS A 49 -2.58 14.88 12.96
C LYS A 49 -3.47 15.98 13.52
N ASP A 50 -3.28 16.33 14.78
CA ASP A 50 -4.06 17.35 15.48
C ASP A 50 -5.58 17.17 15.34
N GLY A 51 -6.03 15.91 15.35
CA GLY A 51 -7.42 15.52 15.20
C GLY A 51 -7.93 15.48 13.76
N LYS A 52 -7.17 15.89 12.76
CA LYS A 52 -7.49 15.71 11.36
C LYS A 52 -7.04 14.32 10.89
N ALA A 53 -7.97 13.52 10.40
CA ALA A 53 -7.70 12.22 9.81
C ALA A 53 -7.63 12.31 8.29
N GLU A 54 -6.69 11.62 7.68
CA GLU A 54 -6.44 11.64 6.24
C GLU A 54 -6.23 10.22 5.71
N ILE A 55 -6.85 9.91 4.56
CA ILE A 55 -6.59 8.72 3.76
C ILE A 55 -6.26 9.19 2.34
N HIS A 56 -5.22 8.58 1.77
CA HIS A 56 -4.74 8.94 0.44
C HIS A 56 -4.93 7.75 -0.51
N PRO A 57 -6.11 7.58 -1.12
CA PRO A 57 -6.32 6.54 -2.12
C PRO A 57 -5.38 6.74 -3.30
N ILE A 58 -4.66 5.68 -3.64
CA ILE A 58 -3.77 5.61 -4.81
C ILE A 58 -4.31 4.50 -5.70
N ALA A 59 -4.63 4.82 -6.95
CA ALA A 59 -5.00 3.86 -7.97
C ALA A 59 -4.45 4.30 -9.32
N GLY A 60 -4.37 3.35 -10.24
CA GLY A 60 -3.74 3.58 -11.53
C GLY A 60 -2.22 3.68 -11.43
N THR A 61 -1.53 2.87 -12.21
CA THR A 61 -0.07 2.85 -12.19
C THR A 61 0.46 2.73 -13.60
N PHE A 62 1.11 3.78 -14.08
CA PHE A 62 1.86 3.75 -15.32
C PHE A 62 3.36 3.88 -15.00
N LYS A 63 4.17 3.07 -15.68
CA LYS A 63 5.63 3.13 -15.53
C LYS A 63 6.17 4.37 -16.23
N ARG A 64 7.05 5.11 -15.57
CA ARG A 64 7.77 6.22 -16.18
C ARG A 64 8.76 5.73 -17.23
N THR A 65 8.89 6.50 -18.30
CA THR A 65 9.87 6.26 -19.34
C THR A 65 11.22 6.95 -19.05
N GLY A 66 11.21 7.96 -18.17
CA GLY A 66 12.35 8.85 -17.91
C GLY A 66 12.46 10.00 -18.91
N ASN A 67 11.53 10.11 -19.85
CA ASN A 67 11.38 11.24 -20.75
C ASN A 67 10.12 12.04 -20.34
N ASP A 68 10.28 13.31 -20.03
CA ASP A 68 9.21 14.13 -19.46
C ASP A 68 8.03 14.35 -20.45
N GLU A 69 8.27 14.41 -21.75
CA GLU A 69 7.21 14.55 -22.75
C GLU A 69 6.37 13.27 -22.85
N GLN A 70 7.04 12.12 -22.92
CA GLN A 70 6.37 10.82 -22.93
C GLN A 70 5.63 10.54 -21.62
N ASP A 71 6.21 10.90 -20.50
CA ASP A 71 5.58 10.78 -19.18
C ASP A 71 4.34 11.68 -19.05
N ALA A 72 4.36 12.88 -19.65
CA ALA A 72 3.19 13.76 -19.73
C ALA A 72 2.05 13.16 -20.58
N GLU A 73 2.37 12.49 -21.69
CA GLU A 73 1.38 11.76 -22.50
C GLU A 73 0.82 10.56 -21.75
N LEU A 74 1.66 9.80 -21.02
CA LEU A 74 1.20 8.72 -20.17
C LEU A 74 0.27 9.23 -19.06
N ALA A 75 0.58 10.37 -18.46
CA ALA A 75 -0.27 11.02 -17.46
C ALA A 75 -1.66 11.39 -18.02
N LYS A 76 -1.72 11.90 -19.26
CA LYS A 76 -3.00 12.18 -19.93
C LYS A 76 -3.78 10.89 -20.19
N LYS A 77 -3.12 9.82 -20.67
CA LYS A 77 -3.75 8.51 -20.89
C LYS A 77 -4.30 7.95 -19.58
N LEU A 78 -3.52 7.97 -18.50
CA LEU A 78 -3.94 7.50 -17.17
C LEU A 78 -5.18 8.26 -16.69
N LYS A 79 -5.22 9.56 -16.86
CA LYS A 79 -6.34 10.40 -16.47
C LYS A 79 -7.62 10.14 -17.29
N GLY A 80 -7.47 9.65 -18.52
CA GLY A 80 -8.56 9.29 -19.43
C GLY A 80 -8.95 7.81 -19.39
N ASP A 81 -8.27 6.96 -18.63
CA ASP A 81 -8.54 5.52 -18.57
C ASP A 81 -9.78 5.24 -17.71
N ASP A 82 -10.83 4.69 -18.32
CA ASP A 82 -12.11 4.46 -17.64
C ASP A 82 -12.02 3.38 -16.54
N LYS A 83 -11.19 2.35 -16.73
CA LYS A 83 -10.98 1.28 -15.74
C LYS A 83 -10.30 1.85 -14.51
N GLU A 84 -9.15 2.50 -14.70
CA GLU A 84 -8.36 3.10 -13.61
C GLU A 84 -9.16 4.17 -12.86
N ASN A 85 -9.94 4.96 -13.58
CA ASN A 85 -10.82 5.98 -13.01
C ASN A 85 -11.94 5.36 -12.17
N SER A 86 -12.58 4.29 -12.63
CA SER A 86 -13.65 3.62 -11.91
C SER A 86 -13.14 2.98 -10.62
N GLU A 87 -11.96 2.36 -10.66
CA GLU A 87 -11.29 1.82 -9.47
C GLU A 87 -10.94 2.94 -8.49
N HIS A 88 -10.39 4.03 -8.99
CA HIS A 88 -10.02 5.18 -8.14
C HIS A 88 -11.23 5.81 -7.44
N VAL A 89 -12.34 6.03 -8.15
CA VAL A 89 -13.60 6.54 -7.58
C VAL A 89 -14.09 5.62 -6.46
N MET A 90 -14.06 4.31 -6.68
CA MET A 90 -14.45 3.31 -5.68
C MET A 90 -13.60 3.41 -4.42
N LEU A 91 -12.28 3.58 -4.55
CA LEU A 91 -11.37 3.74 -3.39
C LEU A 91 -11.58 5.06 -2.66
N VAL A 92 -11.85 6.15 -3.38
CA VAL A 92 -12.18 7.45 -2.77
C VAL A 92 -13.48 7.37 -1.98
N ASP A 93 -14.50 6.73 -2.52
CA ASP A 93 -15.79 6.53 -1.82
C ASP A 93 -15.62 5.66 -0.57
N LEU A 94 -14.82 4.61 -0.66
CA LEU A 94 -14.49 3.77 0.48
C LEU A 94 -13.78 4.57 1.59
N ALA A 95 -12.79 5.40 1.23
CA ALA A 95 -12.09 6.26 2.18
C ALA A 95 -13.04 7.30 2.84
N ARG A 96 -13.96 7.89 2.07
CA ARG A 96 -14.99 8.77 2.60
C ARG A 96 -15.90 8.06 3.61
N ASN A 97 -16.36 6.87 3.25
CA ASN A 97 -17.20 6.04 4.11
C ASN A 97 -16.45 5.67 5.41
N ASP A 98 -15.21 5.22 5.32
CA ASP A 98 -14.39 4.85 6.47
C ASP A 98 -14.20 6.02 7.44
N LEU A 99 -13.84 7.20 6.94
CA LEU A 99 -13.66 8.39 7.79
C LEU A 99 -14.98 8.91 8.37
N SER A 100 -16.12 8.74 7.67
CA SER A 100 -17.43 9.22 8.13
C SER A 100 -17.92 8.54 9.40
N ARG A 101 -17.46 7.34 9.68
CA ARG A 101 -17.86 6.59 10.90
C ARG A 101 -17.46 7.34 12.18
N ASN A 102 -16.26 7.90 12.21
CA ASN A 102 -15.66 8.50 13.39
C ASN A 102 -15.31 9.99 13.21
N GLY A 103 -15.58 10.54 12.06
CA GLY A 103 -15.28 11.93 11.70
C GLY A 103 -16.50 12.74 11.30
N ASN A 104 -16.30 14.06 11.32
CA ASN A 104 -17.21 15.06 10.76
C ASN A 104 -16.50 15.80 9.63
N MET A 105 -17.23 16.56 8.84
CA MET A 105 -16.68 17.39 7.75
C MET A 105 -15.78 16.58 6.79
N VAL A 106 -16.20 15.35 6.49
CA VAL A 106 -15.46 14.51 5.55
C VAL A 106 -15.58 15.10 4.15
N LYS A 107 -14.42 15.33 3.53
CA LYS A 107 -14.32 15.92 2.20
C LYS A 107 -13.16 15.33 1.40
N VAL A 108 -13.26 15.41 0.10
CA VAL A 108 -12.16 15.15 -0.82
C VAL A 108 -11.45 16.49 -1.04
N GLU A 109 -10.26 16.66 -0.51
CA GLU A 109 -9.47 17.89 -0.66
C GLU A 109 -8.83 17.94 -2.05
N ASN A 110 -8.24 16.83 -2.47
CA ASN A 110 -7.64 16.67 -3.79
C ASN A 110 -8.30 15.47 -4.47
N TYR A 111 -8.65 15.60 -5.72
CA TYR A 111 -9.35 14.56 -6.45
C TYR A 111 -8.66 14.24 -7.77
N ARG A 112 -8.20 12.98 -7.92
CA ARG A 112 -7.59 12.45 -9.14
C ARG A 112 -6.40 13.31 -9.65
N GLU A 113 -5.51 13.69 -8.74
CA GLU A 113 -4.27 14.35 -9.11
C GLU A 113 -3.28 13.33 -9.67
N VAL A 114 -2.69 13.66 -10.81
CA VAL A 114 -1.58 12.89 -11.34
C VAL A 114 -0.32 13.25 -10.58
N GLN A 115 0.31 12.27 -9.96
CA GLN A 115 1.56 12.45 -9.25
C GLN A 115 2.67 11.60 -9.89
N PHE A 116 3.81 12.25 -10.11
CA PHE A 116 5.02 11.63 -10.68
C PHE A 116 5.93 11.21 -9.53
N PHE A 117 6.16 9.91 -9.42
CA PHE A 117 7.15 9.34 -8.52
C PHE A 117 8.41 8.99 -9.29
N SER A 118 9.45 8.47 -8.63
CA SER A 118 10.73 8.17 -9.29
C SER A 118 10.59 7.22 -10.49
N HIS A 119 9.70 6.23 -10.41
CA HIS A 119 9.58 5.17 -11.42
C HIS A 119 8.15 4.98 -11.97
N VAL A 120 7.16 5.62 -11.37
CA VAL A 120 5.75 5.43 -11.70
C VAL A 120 4.98 6.74 -11.68
N ILE A 121 3.85 6.75 -12.39
CA ILE A 121 2.85 7.81 -12.40
C ILE A 121 1.59 7.22 -11.77
N HIS A 122 1.01 7.91 -10.79
CA HIS A 122 -0.21 7.47 -10.12
C HIS A 122 -1.31 8.54 -10.17
N LEU A 123 -2.56 8.08 -10.06
CA LEU A 123 -3.68 8.91 -9.64
C LEU A 123 -3.77 8.87 -8.12
N VAL A 124 -3.75 10.03 -7.51
CA VAL A 124 -3.82 10.17 -6.04
C VAL A 124 -4.97 11.10 -5.69
N SER A 125 -5.74 10.72 -4.70
CA SER A 125 -6.71 11.60 -4.05
C SER A 125 -6.39 11.76 -2.58
N LYS A 126 -6.88 12.85 -1.98
CA LYS A 126 -6.77 13.11 -0.55
C LYS A 126 -8.15 13.27 0.05
N VAL A 127 -8.53 12.35 0.90
CA VAL A 127 -9.78 12.39 1.68
C VAL A 127 -9.44 12.73 3.11
N THR A 128 -10.13 13.73 3.65
CA THR A 128 -9.90 14.21 5.02
C THR A 128 -11.19 14.27 5.81
N GLY A 129 -11.07 14.16 7.14
CA GLY A 129 -12.18 14.34 8.05
C GLY A 129 -11.69 14.77 9.44
N GLN A 130 -12.51 15.52 10.16
CA GLN A 130 -12.19 15.90 11.52
C GLN A 130 -12.65 14.80 12.47
N LYS A 131 -11.73 14.15 13.17
CA LYS A 131 -12.03 13.14 14.18
C LYS A 131 -12.88 13.74 15.30
N LYS A 132 -13.98 13.08 15.67
CA LYS A 132 -14.80 13.50 16.82
C LYS A 132 -13.97 13.48 18.10
N LYS A 133 -14.06 14.54 18.93
CA LYS A 133 -13.18 14.74 20.09
C LYS A 133 -13.19 13.57 21.09
N HIS A 134 -14.35 12.95 21.29
CA HIS A 134 -14.51 11.84 22.23
C HIS A 134 -14.08 10.48 21.68
N ILE A 135 -13.72 10.38 20.39
CA ILE A 135 -13.29 9.12 19.78
C ILE A 135 -11.76 8.99 19.90
N PRO A 136 -11.26 7.91 20.52
CA PRO A 136 -9.81 7.63 20.52
C PRO A 136 -9.27 7.39 19.12
N THR A 137 -8.03 7.79 18.84
CA THR A 137 -7.40 7.56 17.53
C THR A 137 -7.37 6.09 17.15
N MET A 138 -7.11 5.18 18.10
CA MET A 138 -7.12 3.75 17.84
C MET A 138 -8.49 3.20 17.41
N LYS A 139 -9.60 3.84 17.80
CA LYS A 139 -10.92 3.49 17.28
C LYS A 139 -11.06 3.86 15.79
N VAL A 140 -10.52 5.01 15.39
CA VAL A 140 -10.47 5.39 13.97
C VAL A 140 -9.64 4.40 13.18
N VAL A 141 -8.47 4.01 13.70
CA VAL A 141 -7.61 2.98 13.10
C VAL A 141 -8.38 1.67 12.91
N ALA A 142 -9.02 1.16 13.96
CA ALA A 142 -9.76 -0.11 13.92
C ALA A 142 -10.92 -0.09 12.90
N ASP A 143 -11.62 1.03 12.79
CA ASP A 143 -12.78 1.14 11.91
C ASP A 143 -12.43 1.43 10.43
N THR A 144 -11.22 1.90 10.16
CA THR A 144 -10.70 2.11 8.79
C THR A 144 -9.89 0.92 8.27
N PHE A 145 -9.37 0.08 9.17
CA PHE A 145 -8.61 -1.13 8.83
C PHE A 145 -9.54 -2.27 8.37
N PRO A 146 -9.09 -3.15 7.43
CA PRO A 146 -7.89 -3.02 6.62
C PRO A 146 -8.03 -1.98 5.51
N ALA A 147 -6.89 -1.60 4.90
CA ALA A 147 -6.88 -0.67 3.77
C ALA A 147 -7.74 -1.16 2.61
N GLY A 148 -8.49 -0.24 1.99
CA GLY A 148 -9.36 -0.54 0.86
C GLY A 148 -8.62 -1.08 -0.35
N THR A 149 -7.42 -0.55 -0.61
CA THR A 149 -6.52 -0.97 -1.69
C THR A 149 -6.01 -2.41 -1.54
N LEU A 150 -6.07 -2.98 -0.33
CA LEU A 150 -5.68 -4.36 -0.03
C LEU A 150 -6.88 -5.30 0.22
N SER A 151 -8.07 -4.76 0.36
CA SER A 151 -9.30 -5.54 0.58
C SER A 151 -10.26 -5.42 -0.61
N GLY A 152 -10.80 -4.26 -0.84
CA GLY A 152 -11.78 -4.00 -1.91
C GLY A 152 -13.06 -3.36 -1.38
N ALA A 153 -13.99 -3.07 -2.28
CA ALA A 153 -15.29 -2.48 -1.97
C ALA A 153 -16.44 -3.32 -2.56
N PRO A 154 -17.53 -3.56 -1.80
CA PRO A 154 -17.72 -3.24 -0.38
C PRO A 154 -16.79 -4.05 0.53
N LYS A 155 -16.11 -3.40 1.46
CA LYS A 155 -15.02 -3.97 2.26
C LYS A 155 -15.36 -5.31 2.93
N HIS A 156 -16.50 -5.39 3.60
CA HIS A 156 -16.93 -6.61 4.27
C HIS A 156 -17.09 -7.79 3.29
N ARG A 157 -17.70 -7.54 2.13
CA ARG A 157 -17.88 -8.59 1.11
C ARG A 157 -16.54 -9.02 0.50
N ALA A 158 -15.67 -8.06 0.21
CA ALA A 158 -14.32 -8.35 -0.28
C ALA A 158 -13.53 -9.22 0.70
N MET A 159 -13.57 -8.91 2.00
CA MET A 159 -12.92 -9.73 3.01
C MET A 159 -13.48 -11.16 3.09
N GLN A 160 -14.80 -11.34 2.97
CA GLN A 160 -15.40 -12.68 2.89
C GLN A 160 -14.91 -13.47 1.67
N LEU A 161 -14.73 -12.81 0.52
CA LEU A 161 -14.22 -13.45 -0.68
C LEU A 161 -12.73 -13.80 -0.55
N ILE A 162 -11.94 -12.91 0.04
CA ILE A 162 -10.53 -13.16 0.36
C ILE A 162 -10.39 -14.39 1.23
N GLU A 163 -11.15 -14.46 2.35
CA GLU A 163 -11.14 -15.62 3.25
C GLU A 163 -11.55 -16.91 2.55
N LYS A 164 -12.52 -16.83 1.63
CA LYS A 164 -13.01 -18.00 0.89
C LYS A 164 -12.02 -18.52 -0.14
N TYR A 165 -11.31 -17.63 -0.84
CA TYR A 165 -10.53 -18.01 -2.03
C TYR A 165 -9.03 -18.05 -1.80
N GLU A 166 -8.49 -17.30 -0.84
CA GLU A 166 -7.08 -17.40 -0.49
C GLU A 166 -6.81 -18.66 0.34
N LYS A 167 -5.90 -19.50 -0.13
CA LYS A 167 -5.59 -20.78 0.51
C LYS A 167 -4.74 -20.65 1.77
N THR A 168 -4.14 -19.49 1.99
CA THR A 168 -3.22 -19.23 3.11
C THR A 168 -3.51 -17.87 3.71
N ASN A 169 -3.36 -17.75 5.02
CA ASN A 169 -3.49 -16.46 5.71
C ASN A 169 -2.44 -15.47 5.22
N ARG A 170 -2.84 -14.21 5.09
CA ARG A 170 -1.96 -13.12 4.66
C ARG A 170 -0.85 -12.81 5.68
N GLY A 171 -1.08 -13.11 6.96
CA GLY A 171 -0.14 -12.80 8.03
C GLY A 171 0.09 -11.29 8.14
N TYR A 172 1.35 -10.86 8.00
CA TYR A 172 1.73 -9.45 8.02
C TYR A 172 1.30 -8.66 6.76
N TYR A 173 1.09 -9.33 5.63
CA TYR A 173 0.78 -8.69 4.36
C TYR A 173 -0.59 -7.99 4.38
N GLY A 174 -0.61 -6.73 3.98
CA GLY A 174 -1.81 -5.89 4.09
C GLY A 174 -2.10 -5.43 5.51
N GLY A 175 -1.21 -5.72 6.46
CA GLY A 175 -1.22 -5.17 7.80
C GLY A 175 -0.81 -3.70 7.82
N ALA A 176 -0.53 -3.18 9.01
CA ALA A 176 -0.16 -1.80 9.22
C ALA A 176 1.09 -1.68 10.09
N ILE A 177 1.96 -0.74 9.75
CA ILE A 177 3.17 -0.43 10.51
C ILE A 177 3.33 1.08 10.65
N GLY A 178 3.61 1.55 11.84
CA GLY A 178 3.72 2.98 12.09
C GLY A 178 3.88 3.31 13.57
N PHE A 179 3.56 4.54 13.92
CA PHE A 179 3.69 5.03 15.29
C PHE A 179 2.54 5.95 15.68
N MET A 180 2.31 6.02 16.98
CA MET A 180 1.39 6.96 17.60
C MET A 180 2.15 7.73 18.70
N ASP A 181 2.01 9.05 18.72
CA ASP A 181 2.56 9.87 19.82
C ASP A 181 1.58 9.94 21.00
N PHE A 182 2.06 10.47 22.12
CA PHE A 182 1.25 10.64 23.34
C PHE A 182 0.13 11.68 23.21
N LYS A 183 0.11 12.49 22.16
CA LYS A 183 -0.97 13.44 21.85
C LYS A 183 -2.07 12.80 21.00
N GLY A 184 -1.88 11.54 20.58
CA GLY A 184 -2.82 10.81 19.75
C GLY A 184 -2.67 11.09 18.25
N ASN A 185 -1.58 11.74 17.82
CA ASN A 185 -1.22 11.78 16.41
C ASN A 185 -0.76 10.39 15.98
N PHE A 186 -1.13 10.01 14.78
CA PHE A 186 -0.92 8.66 14.28
C PHE A 186 -0.52 8.69 12.81
N ASN A 187 0.46 7.89 12.45
CA ASN A 187 0.88 7.73 11.07
C ASN A 187 1.30 6.29 10.85
N HIS A 188 0.60 5.60 9.94
CA HIS A 188 0.95 4.24 9.58
C HIS A 188 0.83 3.95 8.10
N ALA A 189 1.72 3.10 7.63
CA ALA A 189 1.75 2.56 6.28
C ALA A 189 1.08 1.19 6.21
N ILE A 190 0.66 0.82 5.01
CA ILE A 190 0.24 -0.54 4.68
C ILE A 190 1.49 -1.42 4.56
N MET A 191 1.46 -2.62 5.12
CA MET A 191 2.56 -3.58 4.99
C MET A 191 2.52 -4.27 3.63
N ILE A 192 3.06 -3.59 2.63
CA ILE A 192 3.34 -4.05 1.27
C ILE A 192 4.80 -3.77 0.93
N ARG A 193 5.33 -4.38 -0.10
CA ARG A 193 6.76 -4.29 -0.44
C ARG A 193 7.64 -4.63 0.76
N THR A 194 7.30 -5.71 1.45
CA THR A 194 7.80 -6.07 2.77
C THR A 194 8.27 -7.50 2.78
N PHE A 195 9.40 -7.75 3.42
CA PHE A 195 9.90 -9.06 3.76
C PHE A 195 9.61 -9.41 5.22
N LEU A 196 9.31 -10.67 5.46
CA LEU A 196 9.41 -11.32 6.76
C LEU A 196 10.53 -12.34 6.68
N SER A 197 11.58 -12.18 7.49
CA SER A 197 12.63 -13.17 7.69
C SER A 197 12.34 -13.99 8.93
N LYS A 198 12.25 -15.30 8.78
CA LYS A 198 12.05 -16.25 9.87
C LYS A 198 12.59 -17.64 9.48
N ASN A 199 13.29 -18.30 10.41
CA ASN A 199 13.80 -19.66 10.22
C ASN A 199 14.60 -19.81 8.91
N HIS A 200 15.52 -18.89 8.63
CA HIS A 200 16.34 -18.87 7.41
C HIS A 200 15.51 -18.81 6.11
N GLN A 201 14.33 -18.27 6.18
CA GLN A 201 13.48 -18.04 5.01
C GLN A 201 13.01 -16.60 4.95
N LEU A 202 13.04 -16.04 3.74
CA LEU A 202 12.40 -14.78 3.42
C LEU A 202 11.03 -15.05 2.80
N HIS A 203 10.00 -14.44 3.40
CA HIS A 203 8.63 -14.47 2.92
C HIS A 203 8.24 -13.09 2.41
N TYR A 204 7.60 -13.05 1.25
CA TYR A 204 7.10 -11.79 0.66
C TYR A 204 5.85 -12.05 -0.17
N GLN A 205 5.00 -11.03 -0.32
CA GLN A 205 3.69 -11.19 -0.93
C GLN A 205 3.34 -9.98 -1.79
N ALA A 206 2.57 -10.25 -2.84
CA ALA A 206 1.86 -9.25 -3.62
C ALA A 206 0.51 -9.79 -4.10
N GLY A 207 -0.39 -8.87 -4.41
CA GLY A 207 -1.70 -9.16 -4.97
C GLY A 207 -2.10 -8.10 -5.99
N ALA A 208 -3.11 -8.42 -6.79
CA ALA A 208 -3.77 -7.53 -7.74
C ALA A 208 -5.24 -7.35 -7.36
N GLY A 209 -5.83 -6.25 -7.77
CA GLY A 209 -7.26 -6.02 -7.65
C GLY A 209 -8.01 -6.80 -8.74
N LEU A 210 -9.04 -7.55 -8.35
CA LEU A 210 -9.82 -8.35 -9.29
C LEU A 210 -11.20 -7.73 -9.46
N VAL A 211 -11.57 -7.47 -10.69
CA VAL A 211 -12.91 -7.03 -11.12
C VAL A 211 -13.42 -7.94 -12.22
N ALA A 212 -14.72 -7.83 -12.55
CA ALA A 212 -15.32 -8.70 -13.58
C ALA A 212 -14.64 -8.63 -14.96
N ALA A 213 -14.02 -7.50 -15.27
CA ALA A 213 -13.30 -7.27 -16.53
C ALA A 213 -11.79 -7.58 -16.44
N SER A 214 -11.30 -8.09 -15.30
CA SER A 214 -9.88 -8.45 -15.16
C SER A 214 -9.50 -9.60 -16.07
N ASP A 215 -8.35 -9.45 -16.72
CA ASP A 215 -7.70 -10.52 -17.46
C ASP A 215 -6.70 -11.25 -16.55
N PRO A 216 -6.81 -12.58 -16.39
CA PRO A 216 -5.97 -13.32 -15.45
C PRO A 216 -4.47 -13.20 -15.67
N GLU A 217 -4.03 -13.13 -16.93
CA GLU A 217 -2.60 -13.05 -17.27
C GLU A 217 -2.05 -11.67 -16.93
N ASN A 218 -2.82 -10.61 -17.20
CA ASN A 218 -2.44 -9.25 -16.85
C ASN A 218 -2.37 -9.05 -15.33
N GLU A 219 -3.33 -9.59 -14.57
CA GLU A 219 -3.32 -9.52 -13.10
C GLU A 219 -2.16 -10.33 -12.50
N LEU A 220 -1.83 -11.45 -13.10
CA LEU A 220 -0.66 -12.23 -12.73
C LEU A 220 0.64 -11.44 -12.97
N GLN A 221 0.76 -10.82 -14.14
CA GLN A 221 1.91 -9.98 -14.49
C GLN A 221 2.05 -8.78 -13.56
N GLU A 222 0.93 -8.16 -13.18
CA GLU A 222 0.91 -7.06 -12.19
C GLU A 222 1.48 -7.51 -10.84
N THR A 223 1.13 -8.73 -10.41
CA THR A 223 1.70 -9.30 -9.18
C THR A 223 3.23 -9.42 -9.26
N TYR A 224 3.78 -9.88 -10.38
CA TYR A 224 5.23 -9.93 -10.58
C TYR A 224 5.86 -8.53 -10.63
N ASN A 225 5.24 -7.59 -11.29
CA ASN A 225 5.70 -6.20 -11.35
C ASN A 225 5.79 -5.59 -9.95
N LYS A 226 4.80 -5.86 -9.09
CA LYS A 226 4.77 -5.42 -7.69
C LYS A 226 5.88 -6.05 -6.83
N LEU A 227 6.40 -7.20 -7.20
CA LEU A 227 7.52 -7.87 -6.53
C LEU A 227 8.89 -7.47 -7.08
N GLY A 228 8.96 -6.83 -8.24
CA GLY A 228 10.21 -6.55 -8.94
C GLY A 228 11.28 -5.87 -8.09
N ALA A 229 10.91 -4.88 -7.26
CA ALA A 229 11.85 -4.23 -6.37
C ALA A 229 12.37 -5.18 -5.26
N LEU A 230 11.53 -6.08 -4.75
CA LEU A 230 11.92 -7.04 -3.73
C LEU A 230 12.90 -8.08 -4.29
N THR A 231 12.58 -8.65 -5.45
CA THR A 231 13.46 -9.63 -6.12
C THR A 231 14.79 -8.99 -6.51
N LYS A 232 14.77 -7.77 -7.02
CA LYS A 232 16.00 -7.05 -7.38
C LYS A 232 16.87 -6.72 -6.16
N ALA A 233 16.24 -6.40 -5.02
CA ALA A 233 16.97 -6.16 -3.78
C ALA A 233 17.72 -7.39 -3.29
N LEU A 234 17.18 -8.59 -3.48
CA LEU A 234 17.86 -9.84 -3.15
C LEU A 234 19.11 -10.04 -4.00
N GLU A 235 19.01 -9.85 -5.32
CA GLU A 235 20.15 -9.95 -6.24
C GLU A 235 21.30 -8.98 -5.87
N ILE A 236 20.94 -7.72 -5.54
CA ILE A 236 21.93 -6.71 -5.14
C ILE A 236 22.55 -7.04 -3.80
N ALA A 237 21.78 -7.58 -2.86
CA ALA A 237 22.26 -7.91 -1.53
C ALA A 237 23.36 -8.99 -1.53
N GLU A 238 23.41 -9.83 -2.57
CA GLU A 238 24.50 -10.81 -2.77
C GLU A 238 25.84 -10.17 -3.11
N THR A 239 25.86 -8.89 -3.49
CA THR A 239 27.04 -8.15 -3.94
C THR A 239 27.53 -7.09 -2.93
N ILE A 240 26.89 -6.99 -1.77
CA ILE A 240 27.19 -5.97 -0.74
C ILE A 240 27.94 -6.58 0.45
#